data_56ae1d91095483d511313e97ca264775
#
_entry.id   56ae1d91095483d511313e97ca264775
#
_cell.length_a   1.000
_cell.length_b   1.000
_cell.length_c   1.000
_cell.angle_alpha   90.00
_cell.angle_beta   90.00
_cell.angle_gamma   90.00
#
_symmetry.space_group_name_H-M   'P 1'
#
loop_
_entity.id
_entity.type
_entity.pdbx_description
1 polymer ?
#
loop_
_entity_poly.entity_id
_entity_poly.type
_entity_poly.pdbx_seq_one_letter_code
_entity_poly.pdbx_strand_id
1 'polypeptide(L)'
;NMPLAITGQEAIWYKVWSKLGLTDEEIRGYFTGPAHLPWHRMCNLDGWQSPLPKEWLSSQAELQEQIVAREREFNMQPVLPAFAGHVPAALKRVYPNIKTSRVSEWGGFADQYRCTFLNPMDSLYAIIQKEYLTEQTRLYGTNHIYGIDPFNEIDPPSWDTDSLGMMAKHIYESV
;
A
#
# COMPACT_ATOMS: atom_id res chain seq x y z
N ASN A 1 -7.27 5.68 15.22
CA ASN A 1 -7.11 5.57 13.76
C ASN A 1 -6.37 4.29 13.43
N MET A 2 -6.98 3.43 12.66
CA MET A 2 -6.26 2.28 12.09
C MET A 2 -5.48 2.77 10.87
N PRO A 3 -4.14 2.74 10.88
CA PRO A 3 -3.33 3.34 9.82
C PRO A 3 -3.54 2.68 8.45
N LEU A 4 -3.98 1.42 8.41
CA LEU A 4 -4.27 0.70 7.17
C LEU A 4 -5.53 1.19 6.43
N ALA A 5 -6.44 1.86 7.11
CA ALA A 5 -7.73 2.26 6.57
C ALA A 5 -7.87 3.76 6.30
N ILE A 6 -6.80 4.52 6.37
CA ILE A 6 -6.88 5.97 6.10
C ILE A 6 -7.27 6.23 4.65
N THR A 7 -8.11 7.26 4.46
CA THR A 7 -8.44 7.73 3.11
C THR A 7 -7.23 8.43 2.45
N GLY A 8 -7.26 8.59 1.13
CA GLY A 8 -6.27 9.39 0.39
C GLY A 8 -4.92 8.72 0.11
N GLN A 9 -4.66 7.50 0.60
CA GLN A 9 -3.39 6.82 0.30
C GLN A 9 -3.28 6.38 -1.16
N GLU A 10 -4.40 6.18 -1.86
CA GLU A 10 -4.42 5.81 -3.28
C GLU A 10 -3.80 6.91 -4.16
N ALA A 11 -3.92 8.18 -3.78
CA ALA A 11 -3.27 9.29 -4.48
C ALA A 11 -1.75 9.23 -4.38
N ILE A 12 -1.22 8.78 -3.23
CA ILE A 12 0.22 8.52 -3.05
C ILE A 12 0.64 7.35 -3.93
N TRP A 13 -0.07 6.22 -3.85
CA TRP A 13 0.21 5.02 -4.62
C TRP A 13 0.14 5.28 -6.13
N TYR A 14 -0.81 6.08 -6.60
CA TYR A 14 -0.88 6.47 -8.00
C TYR A 14 0.42 7.14 -8.46
N LYS A 15 0.99 8.04 -7.66
CA LYS A 15 2.27 8.71 -7.94
C LYS A 15 3.43 7.73 -7.94
N VAL A 16 3.51 6.89 -6.92
CA VAL A 16 4.59 5.89 -6.78
C VAL A 16 4.59 4.93 -7.96
N TRP A 17 3.45 4.33 -8.28
CA TRP A 17 3.36 3.38 -9.40
C TRP A 17 3.60 4.03 -10.76
N SER A 18 3.18 5.28 -10.95
CA SER A 18 3.52 6.04 -12.16
C SER A 18 5.02 6.26 -12.31
N LYS A 19 5.73 6.63 -11.24
CA LYS A 19 7.19 6.77 -11.22
C LYS A 19 7.90 5.45 -11.53
N LEU A 20 7.35 4.33 -11.08
CA LEU A 20 7.88 3.00 -11.33
C LEU A 20 7.49 2.42 -12.70
N GLY A 21 6.83 3.20 -13.56
CA GLY A 21 6.58 2.86 -14.95
C GLY A 21 5.29 2.10 -15.25
N LEU A 22 4.33 2.09 -14.33
CA LEU A 22 2.99 1.57 -14.59
C LEU A 22 2.14 2.60 -15.33
N THR A 23 1.25 2.12 -16.19
CA THR A 23 0.30 2.96 -16.92
C THR A 23 -0.88 3.39 -16.05
N ASP A 24 -1.60 4.45 -16.46
CA ASP A 24 -2.82 4.91 -15.79
C ASP A 24 -3.86 3.78 -15.64
N GLU A 25 -4.02 2.97 -16.69
CA GLU A 25 -4.95 1.85 -16.69
C GLU A 25 -4.55 0.76 -15.68
N GLU A 26 -3.27 0.37 -15.66
CA GLU A 26 -2.74 -0.61 -14.72
C GLU A 26 -2.91 -0.16 -13.26
N ILE A 27 -2.65 1.11 -12.97
CA ILE A 27 -2.74 1.65 -11.61
C ILE A 27 -4.20 1.72 -11.15
N ARG A 28 -5.08 2.32 -11.96
CA ARG A 28 -6.49 2.46 -11.57
C ARG A 28 -7.25 1.14 -11.59
N GLY A 29 -6.82 0.22 -12.44
CA GLY A 29 -7.35 -1.14 -12.49
C GLY A 29 -6.90 -2.02 -11.31
N TYR A 30 -5.77 -1.70 -10.69
CA TYR A 30 -5.27 -2.36 -9.49
C TYR A 30 -6.10 -2.01 -8.26
N PHE A 31 -6.51 -0.75 -8.09
CA PHE A 31 -7.38 -0.36 -7.00
C PHE A 31 -8.77 -0.98 -7.15
N THR A 32 -9.41 -1.29 -6.03
CA THR A 32 -10.83 -1.64 -6.04
C THR A 32 -11.69 -0.39 -6.27
N GLY A 33 -12.97 -0.58 -6.55
CA GLY A 33 -13.95 0.49 -6.48
C GLY A 33 -14.06 1.09 -5.07
N PRO A 34 -14.62 2.32 -4.93
CA PRO A 34 -14.63 3.09 -3.69
C PRO A 34 -15.16 2.34 -2.47
N ALA A 35 -16.22 1.56 -2.63
CA ALA A 35 -16.86 0.84 -1.53
C ALA A 35 -15.98 -0.28 -0.93
N HIS A 36 -14.96 -0.73 -1.66
CA HIS A 36 -14.13 -1.87 -1.28
C HIS A 36 -12.67 -1.50 -0.95
N LEU A 37 -12.32 -0.21 -0.99
CA LEU A 37 -10.97 0.28 -0.70
C LEU A 37 -10.42 -0.16 0.67
N PRO A 38 -11.22 -0.27 1.76
CA PRO A 38 -10.69 -0.79 3.02
C PRO A 38 -10.06 -2.18 2.89
N TRP A 39 -10.71 -3.10 2.16
CA TRP A 39 -10.19 -4.45 1.92
C TRP A 39 -8.99 -4.47 0.98
N HIS A 40 -8.96 -3.59 -0.03
CA HIS A 40 -7.78 -3.39 -0.86
C HIS A 40 -6.57 -2.94 -0.01
N ARG A 41 -6.77 -1.95 0.87
CA ARG A 41 -5.71 -1.44 1.76
C ARG A 41 -5.17 -2.48 2.74
N MET A 42 -6.00 -3.47 3.11
CA MET A 42 -5.62 -4.61 3.94
C MET A 42 -5.02 -5.79 3.16
N CYS A 43 -4.75 -5.63 1.85
CA CYS A 43 -4.22 -6.69 0.99
C CYS A 43 -5.14 -7.92 0.84
N ASN A 44 -6.46 -7.72 0.92
CA ASN A 44 -7.44 -8.79 0.76
C ASN A 44 -7.94 -8.92 -0.68
N LEU A 45 -8.03 -7.81 -1.42
CA LEU A 45 -8.75 -7.75 -2.68
C LEU A 45 -8.15 -6.71 -3.63
N ASP A 46 -7.86 -7.11 -4.88
CA ASP A 46 -7.42 -6.22 -5.96
C ASP A 46 -8.48 -6.09 -7.05
N GLY A 47 -8.58 -4.92 -7.66
CA GLY A 47 -9.30 -4.68 -8.91
C GLY A 47 -10.81 -4.93 -8.91
N TRP A 48 -11.44 -5.26 -7.79
CA TRP A 48 -12.88 -5.45 -7.72
C TRP A 48 -13.62 -4.13 -7.97
N GLN A 49 -14.50 -4.12 -8.97
CA GLN A 49 -15.23 -2.91 -9.41
C GLN A 49 -14.32 -1.74 -9.82
N SER A 50 -13.12 -2.05 -10.33
CA SER A 50 -12.22 -1.08 -10.95
C SER A 50 -12.74 -0.60 -12.33
N PRO A 51 -12.21 0.46 -12.94
CA PRO A 51 -11.11 1.30 -12.45
C PRO A 51 -11.56 2.36 -11.45
N LEU A 52 -10.71 2.69 -10.47
CA LEU A 52 -10.98 3.77 -9.53
C LEU A 52 -10.95 5.13 -10.27
N PRO A 53 -11.99 5.99 -10.12
CA PRO A 53 -12.03 7.29 -10.78
C PRO A 53 -10.92 8.25 -10.30
N LYS A 54 -10.38 9.06 -11.21
CA LYS A 54 -9.34 10.06 -10.87
C LYS A 54 -9.84 11.13 -9.90
N GLU A 55 -11.09 11.53 -10.06
CA GLU A 55 -11.75 12.49 -9.19
C GLU A 55 -11.85 11.97 -7.75
N TRP A 56 -11.98 10.64 -7.58
CA TRP A 56 -11.93 10.02 -6.27
C TRP A 56 -10.54 10.16 -5.64
N LEU A 57 -9.47 9.92 -6.41
CA LEU A 57 -8.10 10.05 -5.91
C LEU A 57 -7.83 11.46 -5.37
N SER A 58 -8.19 12.51 -6.11
CA SER A 58 -7.98 13.89 -5.70
C SER A 58 -8.83 14.28 -4.50
N SER A 59 -10.14 13.99 -4.54
CA SER A 59 -11.05 14.37 -3.47
C SER A 59 -10.73 13.69 -2.13
N GLN A 60 -10.28 12.44 -2.16
CA GLN A 60 -9.88 11.73 -0.95
C GLN A 60 -8.52 12.20 -0.41
N ALA A 61 -7.61 12.64 -1.29
CA ALA A 61 -6.36 13.26 -0.86
C ALA A 61 -6.63 14.60 -0.15
N GLU A 62 -7.47 15.45 -0.73
CA GLU A 62 -7.90 16.72 -0.12
C GLU A 62 -8.57 16.51 1.24
N LEU A 63 -9.45 15.50 1.35
CA LEU A 63 -10.09 15.15 2.61
C LEU A 63 -9.07 14.71 3.66
N GLN A 64 -8.11 13.86 3.29
CA GLN A 64 -7.08 13.38 4.21
C GLN A 64 -6.16 14.52 4.67
N GLU A 65 -5.82 15.45 3.81
CA GLU A 65 -5.06 16.64 4.17
C GLU A 65 -5.78 17.46 5.25
N GLN A 66 -7.10 17.68 5.09
CA GLN A 66 -7.91 18.37 6.07
C GLN A 66 -8.01 17.59 7.40
N ILE A 67 -8.14 16.27 7.35
CA ILE A 67 -8.19 15.41 8.54
C ILE A 67 -6.88 15.54 9.33
N VAL A 68 -5.73 15.37 8.68
CA VAL A 68 -4.41 15.44 9.32
C VAL A 68 -4.14 16.84 9.89
N ALA A 69 -4.51 17.90 9.16
CA ALA A 69 -4.40 19.26 9.66
C ALA A 69 -5.23 19.45 10.94
N ARG A 70 -6.47 18.95 10.93
CA ARG A 70 -7.37 19.06 12.09
C ARG A 70 -6.89 18.23 13.28
N GLU A 71 -6.35 17.03 13.06
CA GLU A 71 -5.75 16.23 14.14
C GLU A 71 -4.61 17.01 14.82
N ARG A 72 -3.72 17.65 14.05
CA ARG A 72 -2.62 18.46 14.60
C ARG A 72 -3.10 19.67 15.36
N GLU A 73 -4.17 20.35 14.94
CA GLU A 73 -4.79 21.45 15.69
C GLU A 73 -5.26 21.00 17.09
N PHE A 74 -5.67 19.74 17.24
CA PHE A 74 -6.04 19.15 18.53
C PHE A 74 -4.84 18.56 19.30
N ASN A 75 -3.60 18.89 18.90
CA ASN A 75 -2.38 18.30 19.47
C ASN A 75 -2.33 16.75 19.37
N MET A 76 -3.03 16.16 18.41
CA MET A 76 -2.93 14.75 18.11
C MET A 76 -1.74 14.51 17.19
N GLN A 77 -1.13 13.34 17.32
CA GLN A 77 -0.07 12.92 16.40
C GLN A 77 -0.65 11.88 15.42
N PRO A 78 -0.82 12.23 14.14
CA PRO A 78 -1.26 11.28 13.13
C PRO A 78 -0.31 10.10 13.02
N VAL A 79 -0.86 8.88 13.04
CA VAL A 79 -0.14 7.67 12.66
C VAL A 79 -0.51 7.37 11.21
N LEU A 80 0.43 7.53 10.30
CA LEU A 80 0.20 7.31 8.88
C LEU A 80 0.71 5.92 8.45
N PRO A 81 0.17 5.31 7.39
CA PRO A 81 0.65 4.02 6.93
C PRO A 81 2.04 4.14 6.30
N ALA A 82 2.79 3.04 6.37
CA ALA A 82 3.95 2.82 5.53
C ALA A 82 3.71 1.60 4.63
N PHE A 83 4.61 1.37 3.67
CA PHE A 83 4.47 0.26 2.72
C PHE A 83 4.60 -1.09 3.43
N ALA A 84 3.62 -1.95 3.24
CA ALA A 84 3.54 -3.27 3.90
C ALA A 84 3.81 -4.45 2.95
N GLY A 85 4.07 -4.20 1.65
CA GLY A 85 4.41 -5.25 0.69
C GLY A 85 3.36 -5.49 -0.41
N HIS A 86 2.17 -4.88 -0.33
CA HIS A 86 1.12 -5.03 -1.32
C HIS A 86 1.43 -4.25 -2.61
N VAL A 87 1.50 -4.93 -3.75
CA VAL A 87 1.91 -4.35 -5.04
C VAL A 87 0.98 -4.74 -6.19
N PRO A 88 0.84 -3.90 -7.24
CA PRO A 88 0.15 -4.31 -8.46
C PRO A 88 0.83 -5.49 -9.13
N ALA A 89 0.08 -6.50 -9.57
CA ALA A 89 0.62 -7.63 -10.33
C ALA A 89 1.34 -7.18 -11.62
N ALA A 90 0.88 -6.07 -12.22
CA ALA A 90 1.48 -5.45 -13.40
C ALA A 90 2.93 -4.97 -13.18
N LEU A 91 3.38 -4.83 -11.92
CA LEU A 91 4.75 -4.43 -11.60
C LEU A 91 5.78 -5.40 -12.19
N LYS A 92 5.44 -6.68 -12.34
CA LYS A 92 6.30 -7.67 -13.02
C LYS A 92 6.57 -7.38 -14.50
N ARG A 93 5.73 -6.62 -15.17
CA ARG A 93 5.98 -6.19 -16.55
C ARG A 93 7.20 -5.28 -16.62
N VAL A 94 7.37 -4.41 -15.63
CA VAL A 94 8.50 -3.45 -15.57
C VAL A 94 9.72 -4.06 -14.88
N TYR A 95 9.47 -4.86 -13.84
CA TYR A 95 10.51 -5.50 -13.02
C TYR A 95 10.33 -7.02 -13.04
N PRO A 96 10.74 -7.74 -14.12
CA PRO A 96 10.40 -9.15 -14.30
C PRO A 96 11.01 -10.08 -13.26
N ASN A 97 12.08 -9.69 -12.59
CA ASN A 97 12.84 -10.51 -11.65
C ASN A 97 12.43 -10.30 -10.17
N ILE A 98 11.43 -9.48 -9.88
CA ILE A 98 10.99 -9.24 -8.48
C ILE A 98 10.41 -10.52 -7.87
N LYS A 99 10.67 -10.68 -6.59
CA LYS A 99 10.18 -11.82 -5.80
C LYS A 99 8.80 -11.49 -5.25
N THR A 100 7.76 -12.03 -5.85
CA THR A 100 6.39 -11.85 -5.38
C THR A 100 5.69 -13.18 -5.18
N SER A 101 4.69 -13.19 -4.28
CA SER A 101 3.74 -14.28 -4.08
C SER A 101 2.30 -13.79 -4.32
N ARG A 102 1.39 -14.71 -4.62
CA ARG A 102 -0.05 -14.45 -4.62
C ARG A 102 -0.58 -14.74 -3.22
N VAL A 103 -1.31 -13.79 -2.67
CA VAL A 103 -2.01 -13.97 -1.40
C VAL A 103 -3.11 -15.01 -1.55
N SER A 104 -3.52 -15.68 -0.48
CA SER A 104 -4.64 -16.64 -0.49
C SER A 104 -5.95 -16.01 -0.99
N GLU A 105 -6.90 -16.82 -1.41
CA GLU A 105 -8.24 -16.34 -1.73
C GLU A 105 -8.91 -15.73 -0.49
N TRP A 106 -9.63 -14.64 -0.71
CA TRP A 106 -10.35 -13.94 0.34
C TRP A 106 -11.84 -13.84 0.03
N GLY A 107 -12.69 -14.16 1.01
CA GLY A 107 -14.13 -13.94 0.95
C GLY A 107 -14.87 -14.60 -0.22
N GLY A 108 -14.31 -15.64 -0.84
CA GLY A 108 -14.90 -16.33 -2.00
C GLY A 108 -14.79 -15.56 -3.32
N PHE A 109 -13.97 -14.51 -3.39
CA PHE A 109 -13.69 -13.81 -4.64
C PHE A 109 -12.84 -14.67 -5.58
N ALA A 110 -13.08 -14.53 -6.89
CA ALA A 110 -12.35 -15.29 -7.92
C ALA A 110 -10.84 -14.96 -7.92
N ASP A 111 -10.04 -15.91 -8.40
CA ASP A 111 -8.57 -15.87 -8.42
C ASP A 111 -7.98 -14.58 -9.00
N GLN A 112 -8.63 -13.97 -9.99
CA GLN A 112 -8.18 -12.72 -10.62
C GLN A 112 -8.10 -11.52 -9.65
N TYR A 113 -8.84 -11.56 -8.53
CA TYR A 113 -8.86 -10.48 -7.53
C TYR A 113 -7.90 -10.71 -6.36
N ARG A 114 -7.13 -11.80 -6.40
CA ARG A 114 -6.11 -12.08 -5.37
C ARG A 114 -4.98 -11.08 -5.45
N CYS A 115 -4.61 -10.56 -4.30
CA CYS A 115 -3.53 -9.59 -4.16
C CYS A 115 -2.16 -10.20 -4.48
N THR A 116 -1.24 -9.34 -4.84
CA THR A 116 0.18 -9.67 -5.05
C THR A 116 1.01 -9.04 -3.95
N PHE A 117 1.86 -9.83 -3.32
CA PHE A 117 2.73 -9.42 -2.23
C PHE A 117 4.19 -9.47 -2.66
N LEU A 118 4.92 -8.37 -2.46
CA LEU A 118 6.37 -8.28 -2.70
C LEU A 118 7.11 -8.81 -1.48
N ASN A 119 8.05 -9.73 -1.70
CA ASN A 119 8.88 -10.24 -0.61
C ASN A 119 9.66 -9.07 0.04
N PRO A 120 9.59 -8.89 1.36
CA PRO A 120 10.33 -7.83 2.04
C PRO A 120 11.84 -7.83 1.79
N MET A 121 12.41 -9.00 1.49
CA MET A 121 13.84 -9.15 1.17
C MET A 121 14.19 -8.80 -0.29
N ASP A 122 13.24 -8.38 -1.11
CA ASP A 122 13.49 -7.88 -2.45
C ASP A 122 14.04 -6.45 -2.41
N SER A 123 15.06 -6.17 -3.21
CA SER A 123 15.69 -4.84 -3.24
C SER A 123 14.74 -3.71 -3.63
N LEU A 124 13.67 -4.02 -4.37
CA LEU A 124 12.65 -3.05 -4.75
C LEU A 124 11.78 -2.62 -3.56
N TYR A 125 11.73 -3.42 -2.47
CA TYR A 125 10.92 -3.11 -1.30
C TYR A 125 11.30 -1.76 -0.68
N ALA A 126 12.58 -1.57 -0.38
CA ALA A 126 13.08 -0.32 0.21
C ALA A 126 12.94 0.89 -0.73
N ILE A 127 13.04 0.67 -2.05
CA ILE A 127 12.83 1.72 -3.06
C ILE A 127 11.36 2.17 -3.03
N ILE A 128 10.41 1.25 -3.04
CA ILE A 128 8.97 1.56 -2.96
C ILE A 128 8.65 2.28 -1.64
N GLN A 129 9.17 1.78 -0.51
CA GLN A 129 8.97 2.40 0.80
C GLN A 129 9.43 3.86 0.81
N LYS A 130 10.64 4.11 0.32
CA LYS A 130 11.20 5.48 0.23
C LYS A 130 10.33 6.40 -0.64
N GLU A 131 9.91 5.93 -1.83
CA GLU A 131 9.07 6.72 -2.73
C GLU A 131 7.70 7.01 -2.09
N TYR A 132 7.11 6.00 -1.43
CA TYR A 132 5.83 6.16 -0.73
C TYR A 132 5.92 7.19 0.40
N LEU A 133 6.89 7.07 1.30
CA LEU A 133 7.09 7.99 2.41
C LEU A 133 7.42 9.42 1.94
N THR A 134 8.17 9.54 0.83
CA THR A 134 8.47 10.84 0.21
C THR A 134 7.19 11.53 -0.27
N GLU A 135 6.33 10.83 -1.02
CA GLU A 135 5.07 11.39 -1.50
C GLU A 135 4.06 11.63 -0.37
N GLN A 136 3.99 10.73 0.62
CA GLN A 136 3.14 10.91 1.80
C GLN A 136 3.54 12.16 2.59
N THR A 137 4.83 12.35 2.84
CA THR A 137 5.34 13.52 3.55
C THR A 137 5.05 14.81 2.77
N ARG A 138 5.16 14.77 1.45
CA ARG A 138 4.84 15.92 0.59
C ARG A 138 3.37 16.32 0.66
N LEU A 139 2.44 15.35 0.75
CA LEU A 139 0.99 15.61 0.77
C LEU A 139 0.49 15.92 2.19
N TYR A 140 0.88 15.11 3.17
CA TYR A 140 0.26 15.13 4.51
C TYR A 140 1.22 15.56 5.62
N GLY A 141 2.49 15.84 5.28
CA GLY A 141 3.52 16.03 6.28
C GLY A 141 3.86 14.73 7.01
N THR A 142 4.67 14.81 8.06
CA THR A 142 5.02 13.66 8.88
C THR A 142 5.16 14.05 10.35
N ASN A 143 4.85 13.09 11.23
CA ASN A 143 5.19 13.10 12.65
C ASN A 143 6.19 11.98 12.98
N HIS A 144 6.74 11.32 11.94
CA HIS A 144 7.65 10.16 12.05
C HIS A 144 7.06 9.00 12.87
N ILE A 145 5.74 8.82 12.82
CA ILE A 145 5.03 7.70 13.44
C ILE A 145 4.27 6.98 12.34
N TYR A 146 4.66 5.74 12.06
CA TYR A 146 4.10 4.95 10.97
C TYR A 146 3.51 3.64 11.46
N GLY A 147 2.37 3.26 10.89
CA GLY A 147 1.77 1.94 11.08
C GLY A 147 2.10 1.03 9.91
N ILE A 148 2.59 -0.17 10.22
CA ILE A 148 2.88 -1.21 9.22
C ILE A 148 2.28 -2.51 9.70
N ASP A 149 1.52 -3.18 8.83
CA ASP A 149 1.03 -4.53 9.05
C ASP A 149 1.34 -5.38 7.80
N PRO A 150 2.52 -5.99 7.74
CA PRO A 150 2.99 -6.65 6.53
C PRO A 150 2.27 -7.95 6.20
N PHE A 151 1.66 -8.61 7.19
CA PHE A 151 1.06 -9.94 7.03
C PHE A 151 -0.39 -9.99 7.52
N ASN A 152 -1.14 -8.89 7.37
CA ASN A 152 -2.55 -8.83 7.74
C ASN A 152 -3.36 -9.86 6.94
N GLU A 153 -3.91 -10.85 7.64
CA GLU A 153 -4.71 -11.95 7.07
C GLU A 153 -4.06 -12.71 5.90
N ILE A 154 -2.72 -12.67 5.79
CA ILE A 154 -1.95 -13.37 4.76
C ILE A 154 -0.79 -14.15 5.39
N ASP A 155 -0.39 -15.24 4.70
CA ASP A 155 0.79 -16.00 5.11
C ASP A 155 2.08 -15.25 4.70
N PRO A 156 3.07 -15.16 5.61
CA PRO A 156 4.39 -14.66 5.25
C PRO A 156 5.10 -15.63 4.28
N PRO A 157 6.13 -15.17 3.55
CA PRO A 157 6.92 -16.04 2.67
C PRO A 157 7.57 -17.24 3.37
N SER A 158 7.75 -17.16 4.69
CA SER A 158 8.26 -18.24 5.54
C SER A 158 7.76 -18.06 6.96
N TRP A 159 7.44 -19.17 7.64
CA TRP A 159 7.11 -19.21 9.07
C TRP A 159 8.34 -19.53 9.94
N ASP A 160 9.51 -19.67 9.35
CA ASP A 160 10.76 -19.83 10.10
C ASP A 160 11.09 -18.55 10.88
N THR A 161 11.42 -18.70 12.16
CA THR A 161 11.63 -17.58 13.10
C THR A 161 12.75 -16.65 12.66
N ASP A 162 13.86 -17.20 12.17
CA ASP A 162 15.00 -16.39 11.72
C ASP A 162 14.65 -15.60 10.44
N SER A 163 13.93 -16.24 9.53
CA SER A 163 13.41 -15.59 8.31
C SER A 163 12.43 -14.46 8.64
N LEU A 164 11.51 -14.67 9.57
CA LEU A 164 10.59 -13.64 10.04
C LEU A 164 11.33 -12.47 10.71
N GLY A 165 12.32 -12.77 11.54
CA GLY A 165 13.18 -11.78 12.18
C GLY A 165 13.94 -10.93 11.17
N MET A 166 14.51 -11.55 10.13
CA MET A 166 15.20 -10.83 9.05
C MET A 166 14.24 -9.94 8.25
N MET A 167 13.06 -10.44 7.90
CA MET A 167 12.04 -9.64 7.20
C MET A 167 11.59 -8.46 8.03
N ALA A 168 11.28 -8.66 9.31
CA ALA A 168 10.87 -7.59 10.23
C ALA A 168 11.95 -6.51 10.35
N LYS A 169 13.21 -6.92 10.50
CA LYS A 169 14.35 -6.01 10.53
C LYS A 169 14.48 -5.21 9.24
N HIS A 170 14.40 -5.87 8.09
CA HIS A 170 14.50 -5.20 6.79
C HIS A 170 13.37 -4.19 6.56
N ILE A 171 12.13 -4.55 6.94
CA ILE A 171 10.99 -3.63 6.89
C ILE A 171 11.25 -2.42 7.78
N TYR A 172 11.68 -2.64 9.02
CA TYR A 172 11.97 -1.57 9.98
C TYR A 172 13.09 -0.62 9.46
N GLU A 173 14.16 -1.19 8.92
CA GLU A 173 15.29 -0.40 8.39
C GLU A 173 14.95 0.37 7.10
N SER A 174 13.85 0.03 6.43
CA SER A 174 13.39 0.70 5.21
C SER A 174 12.56 1.97 5.47
N VAL A 175 12.12 2.20 6.70
CA VAL A 175 11.33 3.35 7.16
C VAL A 175 12.25 4.44 7.70
#